data_3091888d786f31fe37d8b3e631b1afb0
#
_entry.id   3091888d786f31fe37d8b3e631b1afb0
#
_cell.length_a   1.000
_cell.length_b   1.000
_cell.length_c   1.000
_cell.angle_alpha   90.00
_cell.angle_beta   90.00
_cell.angle_gamma   90.00
#
_symmetry.space_group_name_H-M   'P 1'
#
loop_
_entity.id
_entity.type
_entity.pdbx_description
1 polymer ?
#
loop_
_entity_poly.entity_id
_entity_poly.type
_entity_poly.pdbx_seq_one_letter_code
_entity_poly.pdbx_strand_id
1 'polypeptide(L)'
;MCALLVRRHRGRCGHRILARSFVPEIHRMKIGRAPRTFQELVFGLQHYWSQQGCVVLEPYDMEVGAGTFHTATFLRAVGPEPWRAAYVQPSRRPTDGRYGKNPFRLQHYYQYQVVIKPSPLPILDLYLGSLAALGLDPLVHDVRFVEDNWESPTLGAWGLGWEVWLNGMEVTQFTYFQQVGGLDCRPVTGEITYGLERLAMYLQGVESIYDILWSEGVDGPITYGDVFQQNEVEQSAYNFEHADVATLLRHFEDHERACRSLLEAQLALPAYEQVLKASHTFNLLDARRAISVTERQRYILRVRTLASGVARAYLASREALGFPLLKAHQAHQAHAARGAPPASTPAPAAATPEGTGPRARP
;
A
#
# COMPACT_ATOMS: atom_id res chain seq x y z
N MET A 1 8.00 -12.10 32.38
CA MET A 1 7.28 -12.08 33.66
C MET A 1 6.96 -10.64 33.99
N CYS A 2 5.73 -10.21 33.78
CA CYS A 2 5.20 -8.97 34.36
C CYS A 2 3.69 -9.17 34.48
N ALA A 3 3.25 -9.45 35.70
CA ALA A 3 1.86 -9.67 36.05
C ALA A 3 1.20 -8.32 36.30
N LEU A 4 0.11 -8.02 35.60
CA LEU A 4 -0.76 -6.87 35.91
C LEU A 4 -1.87 -7.31 36.85
N LEU A 5 -1.82 -6.81 38.07
CA LEU A 5 -2.88 -6.87 39.06
C LEU A 5 -4.06 -5.98 38.64
N VAL A 6 -5.21 -6.57 38.39
CA VAL A 6 -6.48 -5.84 38.24
C VAL A 6 -7.22 -5.87 39.56
N ARG A 7 -7.37 -4.72 40.22
CA ARG A 7 -8.23 -4.51 41.38
C ARG A 7 -9.70 -4.56 40.96
N ARG A 8 -10.46 -5.44 41.64
CA ARG A 8 -11.93 -5.53 41.51
C ARG A 8 -12.58 -4.36 42.23
N HIS A 9 -13.34 -3.54 41.50
CA HIS A 9 -14.40 -2.72 42.10
C HIS A 9 -15.76 -3.33 41.73
N ARG A 10 -16.53 -3.67 42.76
CA ARG A 10 -17.94 -4.11 42.68
C ARG A 10 -18.83 -2.88 42.53
N GLY A 11 -19.51 -2.74 41.37
CA GLY A 11 -20.66 -1.86 41.21
C GLY A 11 -21.66 -2.56 40.28
N ARG A 12 -22.84 -2.88 40.83
CA ARG A 12 -23.96 -3.45 40.07
C ARG A 12 -24.54 -2.39 39.16
N CYS A 13 -24.51 -2.62 37.85
CA CYS A 13 -25.55 -2.13 36.94
C CYS A 13 -25.59 -3.07 35.74
N GLY A 14 -26.74 -3.71 35.53
CA GLY A 14 -26.93 -4.73 34.54
C GLY A 14 -27.12 -4.13 33.14
N HIS A 15 -26.10 -4.30 32.31
CA HIS A 15 -26.25 -4.38 30.86
C HIS A 15 -25.24 -5.44 30.43
N ARG A 16 -25.76 -6.64 30.10
CA ARG A 16 -24.99 -7.66 29.42
C ARG A 16 -24.69 -7.17 28.01
N ILE A 17 -23.63 -6.39 27.85
CA ILE A 17 -22.97 -6.23 26.58
C ILE A 17 -22.26 -7.58 26.36
N LEU A 18 -22.78 -8.36 25.42
CA LEU A 18 -22.07 -9.51 24.85
C LEU A 18 -20.81 -8.95 24.16
N ALA A 19 -19.74 -8.78 24.94
CA ALA A 19 -18.41 -8.69 24.39
C ALA A 19 -18.15 -10.04 23.71
N ARG A 20 -18.45 -10.17 22.41
CA ARG A 20 -17.81 -11.18 21.58
C ARG A 20 -16.32 -10.92 21.74
N SER A 21 -15.64 -11.82 22.45
CA SER A 21 -14.19 -11.83 22.51
C SER A 21 -13.67 -11.84 21.08
N PHE A 22 -13.07 -10.75 20.66
CA PHE A 22 -12.36 -10.62 19.41
C PHE A 22 -11.07 -11.43 19.59
N VAL A 23 -11.16 -12.74 19.43
CA VAL A 23 -10.00 -13.59 19.22
C VAL A 23 -9.72 -13.48 17.73
N PRO A 24 -8.58 -12.89 17.34
CA PRO A 24 -8.24 -12.76 15.92
C PRO A 24 -8.36 -14.15 15.24
N GLU A 25 -8.87 -14.18 14.03
CA GLU A 25 -8.95 -15.40 13.21
C GLU A 25 -7.57 -15.98 12.82
N ILE A 26 -6.51 -15.40 13.34
CA ILE A 26 -5.10 -15.79 13.15
C ILE A 26 -4.89 -17.31 13.34
N HIS A 27 -5.59 -17.94 14.27
CA HIS A 27 -5.48 -19.39 14.54
C HIS A 27 -6.02 -20.30 13.41
N ARG A 28 -6.63 -19.74 12.36
CA ARG A 28 -7.15 -20.49 11.20
C ARG A 28 -6.39 -20.24 9.90
N MET A 29 -5.35 -19.41 9.93
CA MET A 29 -4.57 -19.12 8.72
C MET A 29 -3.81 -20.38 8.30
N LYS A 30 -3.95 -20.77 7.03
CA LYS A 30 -3.12 -21.82 6.45
C LYS A 30 -1.75 -21.24 6.14
N ILE A 31 -0.71 -21.77 6.78
CA ILE A 31 0.67 -21.39 6.48
C ILE A 31 1.05 -22.01 5.14
N GLY A 32 1.47 -21.16 4.20
CA GLY A 32 1.96 -21.55 2.89
C GLY A 32 3.38 -22.08 2.93
N ARG A 33 3.91 -22.39 1.75
CA ARG A 33 5.33 -22.67 1.58
C ARG A 33 6.08 -21.34 1.38
N ALA A 34 7.18 -21.15 2.09
CA ALA A 34 8.05 -19.99 1.91
C ALA A 34 8.63 -19.97 0.47
N PRO A 35 8.55 -18.83 -0.23
CA PRO A 35 9.20 -18.64 -1.51
C PRO A 35 10.73 -18.72 -1.35
N ARG A 36 11.39 -19.39 -2.30
CA ARG A 36 12.84 -19.54 -2.29
C ARG A 36 13.54 -18.47 -3.14
N THR A 37 12.81 -17.86 -4.06
CA THR A 37 13.33 -16.85 -4.98
C THR A 37 12.51 -15.57 -4.92
N PHE A 38 13.11 -14.46 -5.38
CA PHE A 38 12.41 -13.18 -5.50
C PHE A 38 11.19 -13.28 -6.44
N GLN A 39 11.32 -14.06 -7.51
CA GLN A 39 10.20 -14.30 -8.43
C GLN A 39 9.05 -15.05 -7.75
N GLU A 40 9.35 -16.10 -6.98
CA GLU A 40 8.32 -16.85 -6.24
C GLU A 40 7.61 -15.95 -5.20
N LEU A 41 8.33 -15.02 -4.57
CA LEU A 41 7.73 -14.03 -3.66
C LEU A 41 6.71 -13.16 -4.39
N VAL A 42 7.08 -12.60 -5.54
CA VAL A 42 6.18 -11.77 -6.35
C VAL A 42 4.95 -12.56 -6.78
N PHE A 43 5.14 -13.77 -7.32
CA PHE A 43 4.03 -14.63 -7.75
C PHE A 43 3.12 -15.03 -6.58
N GLY A 44 3.69 -15.29 -5.41
CA GLY A 44 2.93 -15.60 -4.19
C GLY A 44 2.01 -14.45 -3.79
N LEU A 45 2.52 -13.22 -3.77
CA LEU A 45 1.71 -12.03 -3.46
C LEU A 45 0.65 -11.76 -4.54
N GLN A 46 1.00 -11.86 -5.83
CA GLN A 46 0.05 -11.71 -6.92
C GLN A 46 -1.09 -12.72 -6.82
N HIS A 47 -0.75 -13.99 -6.57
CA HIS A 47 -1.75 -15.05 -6.40
C HIS A 47 -2.66 -14.78 -5.20
N TYR A 48 -2.07 -14.47 -4.04
CA TYR A 48 -2.86 -14.17 -2.82
C TYR A 48 -3.84 -13.02 -3.04
N TRP A 49 -3.34 -11.87 -3.53
CA TRP A 49 -4.18 -10.68 -3.67
C TRP A 49 -5.21 -10.79 -4.81
N SER A 50 -4.91 -11.57 -5.85
CA SER A 50 -5.92 -11.91 -6.86
C SER A 50 -7.10 -12.67 -6.26
N GLN A 51 -6.85 -13.61 -5.34
CA GLN A 51 -7.89 -14.35 -4.61
C GLN A 51 -8.68 -13.45 -3.65
N GLN A 52 -8.11 -12.33 -3.18
CA GLN A 52 -8.81 -11.31 -2.41
C GLN A 52 -9.62 -10.32 -3.29
N GLY A 53 -9.74 -10.60 -4.58
CA GLY A 53 -10.51 -9.80 -5.54
C GLY A 53 -9.80 -8.55 -6.04
N CYS A 54 -8.48 -8.46 -5.88
CA CYS A 54 -7.69 -7.41 -6.48
C CYS A 54 -7.45 -7.69 -7.97
N VAL A 55 -7.60 -6.66 -8.81
CA VAL A 55 -7.09 -6.68 -10.17
C VAL A 55 -5.56 -6.62 -10.10
N VAL A 56 -4.87 -7.63 -10.61
CA VAL A 56 -3.41 -7.60 -10.72
C VAL A 56 -3.06 -6.79 -11.96
N LEU A 57 -2.32 -5.71 -11.76
CA LEU A 57 -1.89 -4.80 -12.81
C LEU A 57 -0.39 -4.92 -13.05
N GLU A 58 0.04 -4.51 -14.23
CA GLU A 58 1.45 -4.33 -14.57
C GLU A 58 2.00 -3.05 -13.91
N PRO A 59 3.33 -2.94 -13.75
CA PRO A 59 3.97 -1.72 -13.28
C PRO A 59 3.61 -0.51 -14.13
N TYR A 60 3.54 0.66 -13.52
CA TYR A 60 3.48 1.90 -14.30
C TYR A 60 4.82 2.13 -15.00
N ASP A 61 4.77 2.38 -16.31
CA ASP A 61 5.91 2.41 -17.21
C ASP A 61 6.66 3.77 -17.19
N MET A 62 6.75 4.39 -16.02
CA MET A 62 7.42 5.66 -15.81
C MET A 62 8.22 5.65 -14.50
N GLU A 63 9.20 6.55 -14.39
CA GLU A 63 9.96 6.73 -13.15
C GLU A 63 9.08 7.33 -12.07
N VAL A 64 8.83 6.56 -11.03
CA VAL A 64 8.04 6.96 -9.86
C VAL A 64 8.83 6.73 -8.57
N GLY A 65 8.60 7.56 -7.56
CA GLY A 65 9.30 7.46 -6.27
C GLY A 65 8.70 6.43 -5.31
N ALA A 66 7.50 5.94 -5.60
CA ALA A 66 6.80 4.92 -4.82
C ALA A 66 5.63 4.33 -5.60
N GLY A 67 5.12 3.18 -5.17
CA GLY A 67 3.93 2.57 -5.74
C GLY A 67 2.69 3.46 -5.69
N THR A 68 2.59 4.34 -4.70
CA THR A 68 1.50 5.33 -4.57
C THR A 68 1.37 6.26 -5.79
N PHE A 69 2.46 6.48 -6.51
CA PHE A 69 2.45 7.31 -7.72
C PHE A 69 1.81 6.64 -8.93
N HIS A 70 1.61 5.33 -8.90
CA HIS A 70 0.86 4.64 -9.96
C HIS A 70 -0.57 5.20 -10.06
N THR A 71 -1.09 5.34 -11.27
CA THR A 71 -2.47 5.84 -11.50
C THR A 71 -3.53 5.01 -10.78
N ALA A 72 -3.28 3.70 -10.61
CA ALA A 72 -4.16 2.80 -9.88
C ALA A 72 -4.30 3.13 -8.39
N THR A 73 -3.32 3.82 -7.79
CA THR A 73 -3.42 4.33 -6.43
C THR A 73 -3.75 5.81 -6.41
N PHE A 74 -2.89 6.68 -6.96
CA PHE A 74 -3.06 8.12 -6.85
C PHE A 74 -4.40 8.62 -7.40
N LEU A 75 -4.75 8.25 -8.64
CA LEU A 75 -5.99 8.72 -9.25
C LEU A 75 -7.22 7.96 -8.74
N ARG A 76 -7.08 6.66 -8.48
CA ARG A 76 -8.20 5.84 -8.02
C ARG A 76 -8.54 6.03 -6.54
N ALA A 77 -7.65 6.60 -5.74
CA ALA A 77 -7.94 6.94 -4.35
C ALA A 77 -8.99 8.05 -4.24
N VAL A 78 -9.08 8.96 -5.22
CA VAL A 78 -10.09 10.04 -5.22
C VAL A 78 -11.43 9.58 -5.76
N GLY A 79 -12.51 10.26 -5.30
CA GLY A 79 -13.88 10.02 -5.73
C GLY A 79 -14.52 8.76 -5.11
N PRO A 80 -15.81 8.52 -5.42
CA PRO A 80 -16.62 7.52 -4.72
C PRO A 80 -16.51 6.09 -5.30
N GLU A 81 -15.82 5.90 -6.42
CA GLU A 81 -15.78 4.61 -7.12
C GLU A 81 -15.04 3.55 -6.31
N PRO A 82 -15.62 2.36 -6.09
CA PRO A 82 -14.90 1.25 -5.46
C PRO A 82 -13.75 0.77 -6.35
N TRP A 83 -12.66 0.35 -5.72
CA TRP A 83 -11.48 -0.09 -6.42
C TRP A 83 -10.67 -1.11 -5.61
N ARG A 84 -10.12 -2.12 -6.27
CA ARG A 84 -9.18 -3.07 -5.68
C ARG A 84 -8.13 -3.41 -6.71
N ALA A 85 -6.86 -3.16 -6.42
CA ALA A 85 -5.75 -3.50 -7.30
C ALA A 85 -4.52 -3.90 -6.50
N ALA A 86 -3.66 -4.69 -7.13
CA ALA A 86 -2.35 -5.04 -6.63
C ALA A 86 -1.36 -5.10 -7.78
N TYR A 87 -0.11 -4.67 -7.55
CA TYR A 87 0.92 -4.62 -8.59
C TYR A 87 2.32 -4.49 -7.98
N VAL A 88 3.32 -4.93 -8.74
CA VAL A 88 4.71 -4.60 -8.48
C VAL A 88 4.99 -3.21 -9.05
N GLN A 89 5.70 -2.37 -8.31
CA GLN A 89 6.15 -1.07 -8.83
C GLN A 89 7.62 -0.86 -8.57
N PRO A 90 8.45 -0.86 -9.64
CA PRO A 90 9.81 -0.36 -9.56
C PRO A 90 9.79 1.11 -9.11
N SER A 91 10.51 1.43 -8.07
CA SER A 91 10.52 2.79 -7.48
C SER A 91 11.91 3.38 -7.54
N ARG A 92 12.01 4.66 -7.85
CA ARG A 92 13.26 5.39 -8.00
C ARG A 92 13.39 6.50 -6.99
N ARG A 93 14.46 6.45 -6.20
CA ARG A 93 14.84 7.49 -5.22
C ARG A 93 16.29 7.89 -5.44
N PRO A 94 16.57 8.84 -6.35
CA PRO A 94 17.94 9.23 -6.74
C PRO A 94 18.85 9.57 -5.55
N THR A 95 18.32 10.20 -4.50
CA THR A 95 19.08 10.56 -3.28
C THR A 95 19.52 9.35 -2.45
N ASP A 96 18.93 8.18 -2.66
CA ASP A 96 19.25 6.95 -1.94
C ASP A 96 20.37 6.12 -2.58
N GLY A 97 20.92 6.55 -3.71
CA GLY A 97 22.06 5.91 -4.36
C GLY A 97 23.24 5.74 -3.41
N ARG A 98 23.92 4.60 -3.51
CA ARG A 98 25.12 4.26 -2.71
C ARG A 98 26.16 3.50 -3.53
N TYR A 99 26.16 3.68 -4.86
CA TYR A 99 27.12 3.07 -5.79
C TYR A 99 27.21 1.53 -5.67
N GLY A 100 26.11 0.87 -5.37
CA GLY A 100 26.09 -0.58 -5.19
C GLY A 100 26.85 -1.10 -3.97
N LYS A 101 27.25 -0.23 -3.03
CA LYS A 101 28.09 -0.57 -1.87
C LYS A 101 27.33 -0.79 -0.58
N ASN A 102 26.07 -0.35 -0.50
CA ASN A 102 25.26 -0.51 0.71
C ASN A 102 24.34 -1.73 0.57
N PRO A 103 24.35 -2.66 1.55
CA PRO A 103 23.57 -3.89 1.45
C PRO A 103 22.07 -3.72 1.66
N PHE A 104 21.59 -2.54 2.11
CA PHE A 104 20.18 -2.32 2.49
C PHE A 104 19.52 -1.15 1.77
N ARG A 105 20.28 -0.29 1.07
CA ARG A 105 19.76 0.93 0.45
C ARG A 105 20.11 1.01 -1.02
N LEU A 106 19.06 1.15 -1.83
CA LEU A 106 19.12 1.24 -3.28
C LEU A 106 18.41 2.52 -3.75
N GLN A 107 18.86 3.09 -4.88
CA GLN A 107 18.11 4.14 -5.57
C GLN A 107 16.99 3.58 -6.45
N HIS A 108 17.05 2.29 -6.80
CA HIS A 108 16.05 1.55 -7.57
C HIS A 108 15.70 0.25 -6.84
N TYR A 109 14.44 0.10 -6.43
CA TYR A 109 13.96 -1.05 -5.66
C TYR A 109 12.50 -1.34 -6.00
N TYR A 110 11.99 -2.49 -5.57
CA TYR A 110 10.65 -2.94 -5.89
C TYR A 110 9.72 -2.84 -4.69
N GLN A 111 8.55 -2.26 -4.90
CA GLN A 111 7.44 -2.32 -3.97
C GLN A 111 6.36 -3.23 -4.53
N TYR A 112 5.73 -4.04 -3.68
CA TYR A 112 4.46 -4.65 -4.01
C TYR A 112 3.36 -3.80 -3.38
N GLN A 113 2.50 -3.24 -4.22
CA GLN A 113 1.48 -2.28 -3.84
C GLN A 113 0.11 -2.93 -3.87
N VAL A 114 -0.69 -2.69 -2.82
CA VAL A 114 -2.10 -3.06 -2.77
C VAL A 114 -2.91 -1.84 -2.43
N VAL A 115 -4.00 -1.62 -3.15
CA VAL A 115 -4.94 -0.52 -2.91
C VAL A 115 -6.36 -1.04 -2.88
N ILE A 116 -7.11 -0.72 -1.83
CA ILE A 116 -8.49 -1.16 -1.64
C ILE A 116 -9.36 0.02 -1.22
N LYS A 117 -10.38 0.31 -2.00
CA LYS A 117 -11.38 1.36 -1.74
C LYS A 117 -12.82 0.84 -1.91
N PRO A 118 -13.71 0.99 -0.93
CA PRO A 118 -13.41 1.43 0.44
C PRO A 118 -12.46 0.47 1.15
N SER A 119 -11.68 0.99 2.12
CA SER A 119 -10.84 0.17 2.98
C SER A 119 -11.73 -0.81 3.77
N PRO A 120 -11.54 -2.14 3.65
CA PRO A 120 -12.32 -3.09 4.41
C PRO A 120 -11.91 -3.08 5.89
N LEU A 121 -12.85 -3.35 6.80
CA LEU A 121 -12.55 -3.46 8.23
C LEU A 121 -11.44 -4.49 8.54
N PRO A 122 -11.42 -5.71 7.93
CA PRO A 122 -10.40 -6.72 8.22
C PRO A 122 -9.13 -6.58 7.36
N ILE A 123 -8.75 -5.37 6.91
CA ILE A 123 -7.60 -5.20 6.01
C ILE A 123 -6.28 -5.65 6.67
N LEU A 124 -6.15 -5.53 8.00
CA LEU A 124 -4.98 -6.04 8.73
C LEU A 124 -4.95 -7.57 8.74
N ASP A 125 -6.10 -8.22 8.88
CA ASP A 125 -6.19 -9.69 8.82
C ASP A 125 -5.87 -10.19 7.40
N LEU A 126 -6.29 -9.47 6.36
CA LEU A 126 -5.90 -9.76 4.99
C LEU A 126 -4.39 -9.65 4.79
N TYR A 127 -3.77 -8.64 5.37
CA TYR A 127 -2.31 -8.49 5.33
C TYR A 127 -1.59 -9.65 6.04
N LEU A 128 -1.99 -9.96 7.28
CA LEU A 128 -1.42 -11.08 8.03
C LEU A 128 -1.63 -12.42 7.29
N GLY A 129 -2.78 -12.59 6.64
CA GLY A 129 -3.05 -13.71 5.76
C GLY A 129 -2.10 -13.80 4.57
N SER A 130 -1.66 -12.66 4.03
CA SER A 130 -0.66 -12.65 2.96
C SER A 130 0.72 -13.11 3.44
N LEU A 131 1.12 -12.71 4.66
CA LEU A 131 2.37 -13.20 5.27
C LEU A 131 2.31 -14.71 5.52
N ALA A 132 1.18 -15.19 6.06
CA ALA A 132 0.96 -16.63 6.26
C ALA A 132 1.00 -17.41 4.94
N ALA A 133 0.44 -16.87 3.86
CA ALA A 133 0.50 -17.48 2.53
C ALA A 133 1.95 -17.58 2.00
N LEU A 134 2.83 -16.69 2.43
CA LEU A 134 4.26 -16.71 2.13
C LEU A 134 5.08 -17.56 3.14
N GLY A 135 4.43 -18.35 3.98
CA GLY A 135 5.11 -19.21 4.95
C GLY A 135 5.56 -18.51 6.23
N LEU A 136 5.21 -17.25 6.41
CA LEU A 136 5.51 -16.47 7.63
C LEU A 136 4.33 -16.59 8.61
N ASP A 137 4.48 -17.41 9.65
CA ASP A 137 3.46 -17.57 10.68
C ASP A 137 3.50 -16.37 11.65
N PRO A 138 2.46 -15.52 11.68
CA PRO A 138 2.41 -14.38 12.61
C PRO A 138 2.41 -14.77 14.09
N LEU A 139 2.18 -16.05 14.43
CA LEU A 139 2.25 -16.54 15.81
C LEU A 139 3.66 -16.91 16.22
N VAL A 140 4.56 -17.17 15.26
CA VAL A 140 5.95 -17.57 15.51
C VAL A 140 6.89 -16.37 15.39
N HIS A 141 6.56 -15.43 14.51
CA HIS A 141 7.36 -14.24 14.24
C HIS A 141 6.89 -13.03 15.03
N ASP A 142 7.83 -12.18 15.47
CA ASP A 142 7.52 -10.90 16.10
C ASP A 142 7.06 -9.90 15.02
N VAL A 143 5.75 -9.75 14.86
CA VAL A 143 5.12 -8.78 13.95
C VAL A 143 4.59 -7.61 14.76
N ARG A 144 5.16 -6.43 14.54
CA ARG A 144 4.78 -5.18 15.24
C ARG A 144 4.20 -4.18 14.27
N PHE A 145 3.11 -3.54 14.67
CA PHE A 145 2.52 -2.39 14.01
C PHE A 145 2.92 -1.14 14.79
N VAL A 146 3.76 -0.30 14.20
CA VAL A 146 4.26 0.93 14.79
C VAL A 146 3.55 2.09 14.10
N GLU A 147 2.89 2.97 14.88
CA GLU A 147 2.17 4.11 14.33
C GLU A 147 3.12 5.01 13.52
N ASP A 148 2.76 5.26 12.28
CA ASP A 148 3.45 6.15 11.36
C ASP A 148 2.46 6.83 10.41
N ASN A 149 2.37 8.16 10.51
CA ASN A 149 1.52 8.97 9.65
C ASN A 149 2.27 9.29 8.36
N TRP A 150 1.91 8.55 7.32
CA TRP A 150 2.55 8.68 6.02
C TRP A 150 2.13 9.95 5.28
N GLU A 151 3.10 10.60 4.64
CA GLU A 151 2.83 11.74 3.75
C GLU A 151 3.71 11.75 2.50
N SER A 152 3.16 12.28 1.41
CA SER A 152 3.88 12.64 0.19
C SER A 152 3.62 14.11 -0.14
N PRO A 153 4.56 15.00 0.24
CA PRO A 153 4.38 16.44 0.02
C PRO A 153 4.20 16.83 -1.44
N THR A 154 4.84 16.15 -2.38
CA THR A 154 4.75 16.41 -3.83
C THR A 154 3.41 15.97 -4.41
N LEU A 155 2.80 14.93 -3.89
CA LEU A 155 1.47 14.47 -4.30
C LEU A 155 0.33 15.20 -3.57
N GLY A 156 0.63 15.95 -2.51
CA GLY A 156 -0.41 16.48 -1.62
C GLY A 156 -1.26 15.35 -1.03
N ALA A 157 -0.60 14.25 -0.67
CA ALA A 157 -1.23 13.07 -0.12
C ALA A 157 -0.73 12.83 1.31
N TRP A 158 -1.64 12.40 2.18
CA TRP A 158 -1.31 11.97 3.53
C TRP A 158 -2.37 10.99 4.06
N GLY A 159 -1.98 10.20 5.04
CA GLY A 159 -2.87 9.26 5.69
C GLY A 159 -2.35 8.79 7.04
N LEU A 160 -3.27 8.29 7.86
CA LEU A 160 -2.95 7.58 9.09
C LEU A 160 -2.44 6.19 8.75
N GLY A 161 -1.49 5.66 9.51
CA GLY A 161 -0.99 4.33 9.19
C GLY A 161 -0.01 3.75 10.18
N TRP A 162 0.64 2.71 9.73
CA TRP A 162 1.62 1.95 10.50
C TRP A 162 2.76 1.46 9.61
N GLU A 163 3.97 1.52 10.15
CA GLU A 163 5.04 0.62 9.71
C GLU A 163 4.81 -0.77 10.29
N VAL A 164 5.00 -1.80 9.47
CA VAL A 164 4.99 -3.18 9.94
C VAL A 164 6.42 -3.70 10.02
N TRP A 165 6.81 -4.07 11.22
CA TRP A 165 8.13 -4.60 11.54
C TRP A 165 8.05 -6.10 11.74
N LEU A 166 8.87 -6.85 11.03
CA LEU A 166 9.01 -8.29 11.13
C LEU A 166 10.37 -8.62 11.74
N ASN A 167 10.39 -9.15 12.97
CA ASN A 167 11.59 -9.49 13.72
C ASN A 167 12.64 -8.36 13.75
N GLY A 168 12.19 -7.11 13.87
CA GLY A 168 13.05 -5.93 13.98
C GLY A 168 13.43 -5.27 12.65
N MET A 169 12.91 -5.74 11.51
CA MET A 169 13.06 -5.11 10.20
C MET A 169 11.70 -4.59 9.71
N GLU A 170 11.62 -3.31 9.34
CA GLU A 170 10.46 -2.74 8.66
C GLU A 170 10.33 -3.38 7.27
N VAL A 171 9.20 -4.05 7.02
CA VAL A 171 8.94 -4.76 5.76
C VAL A 171 7.77 -4.18 4.97
N THR A 172 6.87 -3.42 5.61
CA THR A 172 5.65 -2.94 4.99
C THR A 172 5.22 -1.60 5.59
N GLN A 173 4.71 -0.71 4.75
CA GLN A 173 4.00 0.51 5.15
C GLN A 173 2.51 0.33 4.89
N PHE A 174 1.70 0.68 5.86
CA PHE A 174 0.24 0.71 5.81
C PHE A 174 -0.26 2.14 5.81
N THR A 175 -1.22 2.49 4.96
CA THR A 175 -1.76 3.86 4.90
C THR A 175 -3.27 3.85 4.69
N TYR A 176 -4.00 4.58 5.51
CA TYR A 176 -5.40 4.94 5.27
C TYR A 176 -5.44 6.38 4.77
N PHE A 177 -5.56 6.56 3.46
CA PHE A 177 -5.54 7.89 2.86
C PHE A 177 -6.67 8.76 3.37
N GLN A 178 -6.29 9.90 3.92
CA GLN A 178 -7.21 10.98 4.28
C GLN A 178 -7.35 11.97 3.14
N GLN A 179 -6.23 12.28 2.48
CA GLN A 179 -6.20 13.15 1.30
C GLN A 179 -5.23 12.62 0.24
N VAL A 180 -5.58 12.85 -1.03
CA VAL A 180 -4.73 12.60 -2.19
C VAL A 180 -4.96 13.72 -3.20
N GLY A 181 -3.87 14.36 -3.68
CA GLY A 181 -3.97 15.54 -4.53
C GLY A 181 -4.63 16.74 -3.85
N GLY A 182 -4.63 16.79 -2.51
CA GLY A 182 -5.35 17.79 -1.73
C GLY A 182 -6.87 17.61 -1.72
N LEU A 183 -7.38 16.46 -2.18
CA LEU A 183 -8.80 16.08 -2.12
C LEU A 183 -9.02 15.03 -1.05
N ASP A 184 -10.08 15.17 -0.27
CA ASP A 184 -10.47 14.18 0.74
C ASP A 184 -10.81 12.83 0.09
N CYS A 185 -10.30 11.76 0.66
CA CYS A 185 -10.61 10.38 0.23
C CYS A 185 -11.90 9.91 0.89
N ARG A 186 -12.99 9.96 0.15
CA ARG A 186 -14.31 9.50 0.60
C ARG A 186 -14.93 8.57 -0.46
N PRO A 187 -15.01 7.27 -0.15
CA PRO A 187 -14.60 6.57 1.09
C PRO A 187 -13.07 6.51 1.25
N VAL A 188 -12.62 6.28 2.50
CA VAL A 188 -11.21 6.08 2.82
C VAL A 188 -10.64 4.91 2.01
N THR A 189 -9.45 5.11 1.46
CA THR A 189 -8.72 4.10 0.71
C THR A 189 -7.61 3.52 1.59
N GLY A 190 -7.55 2.20 1.70
CA GLY A 190 -6.44 1.50 2.35
C GLY A 190 -5.35 1.16 1.32
N GLU A 191 -4.12 1.43 1.69
CA GLU A 191 -2.91 1.09 0.92
C GLU A 191 -2.01 0.19 1.76
N ILE A 192 -1.42 -0.82 1.11
CA ILE A 192 -0.38 -1.68 1.70
C ILE A 192 0.80 -1.67 0.75
N THR A 193 1.97 -1.27 1.24
CA THR A 193 3.20 -1.18 0.46
C THR A 193 4.24 -2.11 1.07
N TYR A 194 4.48 -3.26 0.45
CA TYR A 194 5.54 -4.18 0.84
C TYR A 194 6.88 -3.74 0.25
N GLY A 195 7.94 -3.74 1.06
CA GLY A 195 9.31 -3.65 0.58
C GLY A 195 9.79 -5.05 0.17
N LEU A 196 9.80 -5.33 -1.14
CA LEU A 196 10.04 -6.70 -1.63
C LEU A 196 11.43 -7.21 -1.30
N GLU A 197 12.46 -6.37 -1.41
CA GLU A 197 13.85 -6.74 -1.09
C GLU A 197 14.00 -7.11 0.38
N ARG A 198 13.46 -6.29 1.29
CA ARG A 198 13.54 -6.56 2.73
C ARG A 198 12.82 -7.86 3.10
N LEU A 199 11.65 -8.08 2.50
CA LEU A 199 10.89 -9.31 2.72
C LEU A 199 11.61 -10.53 2.14
N ALA A 200 12.22 -10.39 0.95
CA ALA A 200 13.02 -11.45 0.33
C ALA A 200 14.29 -11.78 1.13
N MET A 201 15.02 -10.76 1.61
CA MET A 201 16.18 -10.95 2.48
C MET A 201 15.80 -11.76 3.72
N TYR A 202 14.70 -11.40 4.35
CA TYR A 202 14.21 -12.09 5.53
C TYR A 202 13.86 -13.56 5.22
N LEU A 203 13.11 -13.80 4.15
CA LEU A 203 12.67 -15.15 3.75
C LEU A 203 13.83 -16.05 3.35
N GLN A 204 14.88 -15.49 2.74
CA GLN A 204 16.05 -16.22 2.28
C GLN A 204 17.18 -16.25 3.30
N GLY A 205 17.10 -15.49 4.39
CA GLY A 205 18.12 -15.43 5.43
C GLY A 205 19.45 -14.84 4.95
N VAL A 206 19.41 -13.85 4.03
CA VAL A 206 20.60 -13.17 3.51
C VAL A 206 20.76 -11.78 4.12
N GLU A 207 22.01 -11.33 4.25
CA GLU A 207 22.35 -10.05 4.88
C GLU A 207 22.56 -8.91 3.89
N SER A 208 22.54 -9.19 2.59
CA SER A 208 22.67 -8.20 1.53
C SER A 208 21.58 -8.38 0.47
N ILE A 209 21.02 -7.27 0.00
CA ILE A 209 20.07 -7.27 -1.13
C ILE A 209 20.68 -7.94 -2.36
N TYR A 210 21.99 -7.77 -2.58
CA TYR A 210 22.67 -8.32 -3.75
C TYR A 210 22.80 -9.84 -3.71
N ASP A 211 22.67 -10.47 -2.53
CA ASP A 211 22.72 -11.92 -2.35
C ASP A 211 21.34 -12.58 -2.47
N ILE A 212 20.27 -11.80 -2.62
CA ILE A 212 18.93 -12.34 -2.84
C ILE A 212 18.94 -13.21 -4.09
N LEU A 213 18.52 -14.45 -3.99
CA LEU A 213 18.28 -15.33 -5.13
C LEU A 213 17.07 -14.81 -5.92
N TRP A 214 17.32 -14.29 -7.12
CA TRP A 214 16.29 -13.80 -8.01
C TRP A 214 15.51 -14.94 -8.66
N SER A 215 16.26 -15.91 -9.20
CA SER A 215 15.73 -17.08 -9.90
C SER A 215 16.74 -18.21 -9.84
N GLU A 216 16.28 -19.49 -9.83
CA GLU A 216 17.16 -20.65 -9.92
C GLU A 216 17.81 -20.79 -11.31
N GLY A 217 17.18 -20.22 -12.36
CA GLY A 217 17.69 -20.25 -13.74
C GLY A 217 17.86 -21.66 -14.33
N VAL A 218 18.01 -21.75 -15.64
CA VAL A 218 18.32 -23.02 -16.32
C VAL A 218 19.82 -23.30 -16.25
N ASP A 219 20.64 -22.26 -16.34
CA ASP A 219 22.11 -22.33 -16.36
C ASP A 219 22.74 -22.08 -14.98
N GLY A 220 21.93 -21.99 -13.93
CA GLY A 220 22.36 -21.76 -12.56
C GLY A 220 21.61 -20.63 -11.87
N PRO A 221 21.88 -20.40 -10.57
CA PRO A 221 21.22 -19.36 -9.79
C PRO A 221 21.61 -17.97 -10.29
N ILE A 222 20.63 -17.08 -10.36
CA ILE A 222 20.78 -15.67 -10.68
C ILE A 222 20.42 -14.86 -9.45
N THR A 223 21.32 -14.00 -8.99
CA THR A 223 21.10 -13.14 -7.82
C THR A 223 20.55 -11.76 -8.22
N TYR A 224 20.05 -11.05 -7.22
CA TYR A 224 19.68 -9.64 -7.39
C TYR A 224 20.89 -8.79 -7.80
N GLY A 225 22.08 -9.12 -7.26
CA GLY A 225 23.33 -8.47 -7.63
C GLY A 225 23.69 -8.64 -9.09
N ASP A 226 23.55 -9.85 -9.64
CA ASP A 226 23.81 -10.12 -11.07
C ASP A 226 22.93 -9.24 -11.99
N VAL A 227 21.70 -8.94 -11.56
CA VAL A 227 20.76 -8.16 -12.37
C VAL A 227 20.93 -6.66 -12.18
N PHE A 228 21.17 -6.18 -10.94
CA PHE A 228 20.98 -4.75 -10.62
C PHE A 228 22.18 -4.05 -9.98
N GLN A 229 23.22 -4.75 -9.49
CA GLN A 229 24.31 -4.08 -8.78
C GLN A 229 25.06 -3.08 -9.67
N GLN A 230 25.38 -3.44 -10.91
CA GLN A 230 26.03 -2.53 -11.85
C GLN A 230 25.12 -1.33 -12.20
N ASN A 231 23.81 -1.55 -12.32
CA ASN A 231 22.85 -0.47 -12.52
C ASN A 231 22.86 0.52 -11.34
N GLU A 232 22.94 0.02 -10.09
CA GLU A 232 23.07 0.89 -8.89
C GLU A 232 24.36 1.72 -8.91
N VAL A 233 25.47 1.17 -9.37
CA VAL A 233 26.75 1.89 -9.52
C VAL A 233 26.58 3.04 -10.53
N GLU A 234 26.11 2.74 -11.73
CA GLU A 234 26.00 3.72 -12.82
C GLU A 234 24.93 4.78 -12.54
N GLN A 235 23.77 4.38 -12.02
CA GLN A 235 22.72 5.33 -11.67
C GLN A 235 23.11 6.23 -10.50
N SER A 236 23.88 5.73 -9.52
CA SER A 236 24.43 6.58 -8.46
C SER A 236 25.39 7.64 -9.04
N ALA A 237 26.28 7.23 -9.93
CA ALA A 237 27.20 8.17 -10.62
C ALA A 237 26.42 9.20 -11.44
N TYR A 238 25.42 8.76 -12.21
CA TYR A 238 24.54 9.66 -12.94
C TYR A 238 23.84 10.64 -11.99
N ASN A 239 23.17 10.14 -10.95
CA ASN A 239 22.36 10.94 -10.03
C ASN A 239 23.18 11.99 -9.28
N PHE A 240 24.43 11.68 -8.90
CA PHE A 240 25.24 12.57 -8.06
C PHE A 240 26.28 13.37 -8.82
N GLU A 241 26.74 12.90 -9.99
CA GLU A 241 27.90 13.45 -10.65
C GLU A 241 27.62 13.94 -12.08
N HIS A 242 26.89 13.17 -12.88
CA HIS A 242 26.81 13.36 -14.31
C HIS A 242 25.49 13.95 -14.85
N ALA A 243 24.40 13.88 -14.10
CA ALA A 243 23.13 14.46 -14.55
C ALA A 243 23.31 15.97 -14.78
N ASP A 244 23.08 16.43 -16.01
CA ASP A 244 23.28 17.85 -16.40
C ASP A 244 22.20 18.74 -15.79
N VAL A 245 22.61 19.61 -14.88
CA VAL A 245 21.73 20.47 -14.10
C VAL A 245 20.96 21.45 -15.00
N ALA A 246 21.59 22.04 -16.01
CA ALA A 246 20.95 22.99 -16.89
C ALA A 246 19.84 22.33 -17.72
N THR A 247 20.08 21.11 -18.16
CA THR A 247 19.08 20.29 -18.86
C THR A 247 17.92 19.92 -17.94
N LEU A 248 18.21 19.48 -16.71
CA LEU A 248 17.17 19.14 -15.73
C LEU A 248 16.28 20.34 -15.38
N LEU A 249 16.84 21.54 -15.22
CA LEU A 249 16.07 22.76 -14.97
C LEU A 249 15.10 23.05 -16.12
N ARG A 250 15.57 22.98 -17.38
CA ARG A 250 14.72 23.16 -18.56
C ARG A 250 13.62 22.09 -18.64
N HIS A 251 13.98 20.81 -18.43
CA HIS A 251 12.99 19.72 -18.45
C HIS A 251 11.90 19.93 -17.41
N PHE A 252 12.25 20.36 -16.20
CA PHE A 252 11.24 20.63 -15.18
C PHE A 252 10.24 21.71 -15.64
N GLU A 253 10.73 22.82 -16.20
CA GLU A 253 9.89 23.91 -16.71
C GLU A 253 9.02 23.45 -17.89
N ASP A 254 9.57 22.65 -18.78
CA ASP A 254 8.85 22.10 -19.93
C ASP A 254 7.72 21.17 -19.48
N HIS A 255 7.98 20.27 -18.52
CA HIS A 255 6.96 19.38 -17.97
C HIS A 255 5.87 20.15 -17.22
N GLU A 256 6.23 21.17 -16.44
CA GLU A 256 5.26 22.03 -15.76
C GLU A 256 4.35 22.75 -16.78
N ARG A 257 4.92 23.34 -17.83
CA ARG A 257 4.18 24.02 -18.90
C ARG A 257 3.26 23.06 -19.64
N ALA A 258 3.78 21.89 -20.04
CA ALA A 258 3.01 20.85 -20.71
C ALA A 258 1.84 20.34 -19.85
N CYS A 259 2.08 20.12 -18.56
CA CYS A 259 1.02 19.72 -17.64
C CYS A 259 -0.12 20.74 -17.58
N ARG A 260 0.20 22.04 -17.47
CA ARG A 260 -0.80 23.11 -17.42
C ARG A 260 -1.64 23.16 -18.70
N SER A 261 -0.99 23.10 -19.87
CA SER A 261 -1.68 23.08 -21.16
C SER A 261 -2.60 21.87 -21.31
N LEU A 262 -2.18 20.68 -20.85
CA LEU A 262 -2.99 19.47 -20.88
C LEU A 262 -4.19 19.57 -19.91
N LEU A 263 -4.03 20.23 -18.76
CA LEU A 263 -5.15 20.49 -17.83
C LEU A 263 -6.16 21.46 -18.44
N GLU A 264 -5.73 22.50 -19.14
CA GLU A 264 -6.61 23.40 -19.89
C GLU A 264 -7.40 22.64 -20.96
N ALA A 265 -6.79 21.67 -21.61
CA ALA A 265 -7.43 20.75 -22.56
C ALA A 265 -8.26 19.64 -21.91
N GLN A 266 -8.38 19.62 -20.58
CA GLN A 266 -9.09 18.58 -19.79
C GLN A 266 -8.56 17.16 -19.97
N LEU A 267 -7.27 17.00 -20.26
CA LEU A 267 -6.57 15.74 -20.48
C LEU A 267 -5.82 15.32 -19.21
N ALA A 268 -6.54 14.87 -18.18
CA ALA A 268 -5.98 14.58 -16.87
C ALA A 268 -4.91 13.47 -16.87
N LEU A 269 -5.08 12.41 -17.67
CA LEU A 269 -4.13 11.28 -17.68
C LEU A 269 -2.76 11.67 -18.28
N PRO A 270 -2.67 12.22 -19.49
CA PRO A 270 -1.38 12.69 -19.99
C PRO A 270 -0.80 13.85 -19.18
N ALA A 271 -1.66 14.69 -18.54
CA ALA A 271 -1.17 15.71 -17.61
C ALA A 271 -0.49 15.08 -16.39
N TYR A 272 -0.99 13.95 -15.89
CA TYR A 272 -0.38 13.22 -14.79
C TYR A 272 1.02 12.70 -15.13
N GLU A 273 1.22 12.20 -16.35
CA GLU A 273 2.56 11.79 -16.80
C GLU A 273 3.56 12.95 -16.72
N GLN A 274 3.14 14.19 -17.04
CA GLN A 274 4.00 15.35 -16.90
C GLN A 274 4.30 15.69 -15.44
N VAL A 275 3.35 15.46 -14.52
CA VAL A 275 3.60 15.58 -13.07
C VAL A 275 4.70 14.61 -12.63
N LEU A 276 4.63 13.36 -13.08
CA LEU A 276 5.61 12.33 -12.72
C LEU A 276 7.00 12.69 -13.25
N LYS A 277 7.10 13.11 -14.51
CA LYS A 277 8.36 13.60 -15.12
C LYS A 277 8.92 14.78 -14.35
N ALA A 278 8.09 15.78 -14.00
CA ALA A 278 8.52 16.91 -13.19
C ALA A 278 9.00 16.47 -11.79
N SER A 279 8.29 15.54 -11.15
CA SER A 279 8.67 15.00 -9.84
C SER A 279 9.99 14.26 -9.88
N HIS A 280 10.22 13.40 -10.90
CA HIS A 280 11.49 12.69 -11.05
C HIS A 280 12.64 13.66 -11.35
N THR A 281 12.42 14.64 -12.23
CA THR A 281 13.40 15.70 -12.54
C THR A 281 13.78 16.49 -11.28
N PHE A 282 12.80 16.83 -10.44
CA PHE A 282 13.05 17.45 -9.13
C PHE A 282 13.90 16.57 -8.23
N ASN A 283 13.63 15.25 -8.16
CA ASN A 283 14.42 14.33 -7.36
C ASN A 283 15.87 14.22 -7.85
N LEU A 284 16.12 14.32 -9.15
CA LEU A 284 17.47 14.40 -9.73
C LEU A 284 18.17 15.70 -9.36
N LEU A 285 17.49 16.85 -9.45
CA LEU A 285 18.04 18.15 -9.03
C LEU A 285 18.40 18.14 -7.53
N ASP A 286 17.57 17.51 -6.68
CA ASP A 286 17.82 17.35 -5.24
C ASP A 286 19.05 16.46 -5.01
N ALA A 287 19.15 15.33 -5.71
CA ALA A 287 20.30 14.43 -5.65
C ALA A 287 21.61 15.11 -6.10
N ARG A 288 21.55 15.91 -7.18
CA ARG A 288 22.65 16.74 -7.68
C ARG A 288 23.04 17.88 -6.72
N ARG A 289 22.26 18.11 -5.65
CA ARG A 289 22.42 19.28 -4.76
C ARG A 289 22.40 20.61 -5.53
N ALA A 290 21.64 20.64 -6.63
CA ALA A 290 21.55 21.79 -7.53
C ALA A 290 20.56 22.85 -7.03
N ILE A 291 19.77 22.54 -6.01
CA ILE A 291 18.76 23.41 -5.41
C ILE A 291 19.01 23.55 -3.92
N SER A 292 18.81 24.77 -3.40
CA SER A 292 18.91 25.05 -1.98
C SER A 292 17.71 24.47 -1.19
N VAL A 293 17.81 24.39 0.13
CA VAL A 293 16.71 23.96 0.99
C VAL A 293 15.43 24.80 0.78
N THR A 294 15.58 26.11 0.59
CA THR A 294 14.45 27.02 0.34
C THR A 294 13.84 26.77 -1.05
N GLU A 295 14.66 26.57 -2.06
CA GLU A 295 14.19 26.25 -3.42
C GLU A 295 13.50 24.88 -3.46
N ARG A 296 14.01 23.91 -2.71
CA ARG A 296 13.39 22.59 -2.56
C ARG A 296 11.92 22.69 -2.18
N GLN A 297 11.57 23.55 -1.22
CA GLN A 297 10.17 23.77 -0.83
C GLN A 297 9.33 24.37 -1.97
N ARG A 298 9.92 25.24 -2.77
CA ARG A 298 9.24 25.82 -3.96
C ARG A 298 8.97 24.75 -5.01
N TYR A 299 9.93 23.86 -5.30
CA TYR A 299 9.74 22.76 -6.24
C TYR A 299 8.67 21.78 -5.75
N ILE A 300 8.68 21.41 -4.47
CA ILE A 300 7.63 20.58 -3.86
C ILE A 300 6.26 21.22 -4.06
N LEU A 301 6.12 22.53 -3.80
CA LEU A 301 4.86 23.23 -3.99
C LEU A 301 4.42 23.25 -5.45
N ARG A 302 5.34 23.45 -6.40
CA ARG A 302 5.05 23.44 -7.85
C ARG A 302 4.51 22.07 -8.26
N VAL A 303 5.19 20.97 -7.92
CA VAL A 303 4.74 19.61 -8.23
C VAL A 303 3.39 19.32 -7.55
N ARG A 304 3.22 19.68 -6.27
CA ARG A 304 1.95 19.52 -5.54
C ARG A 304 0.79 20.26 -6.24
N THR A 305 1.03 21.47 -6.73
CA THR A 305 0.00 22.25 -7.43
C THR A 305 -0.44 21.57 -8.72
N LEU A 306 0.49 20.99 -9.48
CA LEU A 306 0.21 20.23 -10.69
C LEU A 306 -0.57 18.94 -10.33
N ALA A 307 -0.11 18.18 -9.35
CA ALA A 307 -0.75 16.95 -8.88
C ALA A 307 -2.20 17.22 -8.42
N SER A 308 -2.42 18.32 -7.69
CA SER A 308 -3.76 18.73 -7.24
C SER A 308 -4.67 19.12 -8.42
N GLY A 309 -4.12 19.82 -9.43
CA GLY A 309 -4.84 20.13 -10.67
C GLY A 309 -5.29 18.86 -11.39
N VAL A 310 -4.38 17.90 -11.54
CA VAL A 310 -4.65 16.61 -12.17
C VAL A 310 -5.71 15.81 -11.39
N ALA A 311 -5.60 15.73 -10.06
CA ALA A 311 -6.59 15.01 -9.24
C ALA A 311 -8.01 15.58 -9.41
N ARG A 312 -8.14 16.92 -9.43
CA ARG A 312 -9.43 17.57 -9.70
C ARG A 312 -9.96 17.31 -11.10
N ALA A 313 -9.11 17.45 -12.12
CA ALA A 313 -9.50 17.20 -13.51
C ALA A 313 -9.91 15.74 -13.73
N TYR A 314 -9.19 14.80 -13.12
CA TYR A 314 -9.54 13.37 -13.15
C TYR A 314 -10.89 13.12 -12.48
N LEU A 315 -11.12 13.65 -11.28
CA LEU A 315 -12.38 13.50 -10.56
C LEU A 315 -13.55 14.05 -11.40
N ALA A 316 -13.40 15.24 -11.96
CA ALA A 316 -14.42 15.85 -12.82
C ALA A 316 -14.70 14.99 -14.07
N SER A 317 -13.69 14.39 -14.68
CA SER A 317 -13.87 13.47 -15.81
C SER A 317 -14.64 12.20 -15.41
N ARG A 318 -14.39 11.66 -14.21
CA ARG A 318 -15.14 10.50 -13.68
C ARG A 318 -16.60 10.86 -13.37
N GLU A 319 -16.82 12.05 -12.84
CA GLU A 319 -18.16 12.58 -12.56
C GLU A 319 -18.96 12.78 -13.86
N ALA A 320 -18.35 13.38 -14.88
CA ALA A 320 -18.98 13.54 -16.20
C ALA A 320 -19.38 12.20 -16.84
N LEU A 321 -18.62 11.12 -16.60
CA LEU A 321 -18.97 9.76 -16.98
C LEU A 321 -20.02 9.12 -16.04
N GLY A 322 -20.41 9.81 -14.96
CA GLY A 322 -21.34 9.34 -13.94
C GLY A 322 -20.84 8.18 -13.10
N PHE A 323 -19.53 8.13 -12.82
CA PHE A 323 -18.89 7.13 -11.98
C PHE A 323 -19.22 5.68 -12.37
N PRO A 324 -18.74 5.17 -13.53
CA PRO A 324 -19.16 3.89 -14.09
C PRO A 324 -18.95 2.70 -13.14
N LEU A 325 -17.83 2.66 -12.38
CA LEU A 325 -17.56 1.58 -11.45
C LEU A 325 -18.47 1.61 -10.22
N LEU A 326 -18.94 2.78 -9.79
CA LEU A 326 -19.90 2.89 -8.71
C LEU A 326 -21.26 2.34 -9.13
N LYS A 327 -21.74 2.67 -10.34
CA LYS A 327 -22.98 2.13 -10.90
C LYS A 327 -22.92 0.61 -11.05
N ALA A 328 -21.81 0.08 -11.59
CA ALA A 328 -21.61 -1.36 -11.73
C ALA A 328 -21.62 -2.07 -10.37
N HIS A 329 -20.96 -1.50 -9.37
CA HIS A 329 -20.93 -2.04 -8.02
C HIS A 329 -22.33 -2.06 -7.36
N GLN A 330 -23.08 -0.97 -7.47
CA GLN A 330 -24.44 -0.89 -6.95
C GLN A 330 -25.38 -1.89 -7.63
N ALA A 331 -25.26 -2.08 -8.95
CA ALA A 331 -26.02 -3.08 -9.69
C ALA A 331 -25.69 -4.51 -9.22
N HIS A 332 -24.41 -4.79 -9.01
CA HIS A 332 -23.96 -6.10 -8.49
C HIS A 332 -24.49 -6.38 -7.07
N GLN A 333 -24.42 -5.39 -6.17
CA GLN A 333 -24.97 -5.50 -4.82
C GLN A 333 -26.49 -5.73 -4.83
N ALA A 334 -27.23 -5.01 -5.67
CA ALA A 334 -28.66 -5.19 -5.80
C ALA A 334 -29.03 -6.59 -6.33
N HIS A 335 -28.23 -7.14 -7.24
CA HIS A 335 -28.43 -8.50 -7.75
C HIS A 335 -28.14 -9.54 -6.68
N ALA A 336 -27.04 -9.41 -5.94
CA ALA A 336 -26.68 -10.29 -4.83
C ALA A 336 -27.73 -10.29 -3.72
N ALA A 337 -28.28 -9.12 -3.38
CA ALA A 337 -29.34 -9.00 -2.37
C ALA A 337 -30.66 -9.69 -2.79
N ARG A 338 -30.97 -9.74 -4.08
CA ARG A 338 -32.15 -10.44 -4.62
C ARG A 338 -31.99 -11.96 -4.64
N GLY A 339 -30.75 -12.46 -4.74
CA GLY A 339 -30.43 -13.89 -4.75
C GLY A 339 -30.17 -14.47 -3.35
N ALA A 340 -30.09 -13.66 -2.33
CA ALA A 340 -29.92 -14.12 -0.96
C ALA A 340 -31.22 -14.77 -0.44
N PRO A 341 -31.19 -15.99 0.15
CA PRO A 341 -32.38 -16.53 0.79
C PRO A 341 -32.83 -15.60 1.92
N PRO A 342 -34.15 -15.48 2.19
CA PRO A 342 -34.65 -14.62 3.24
C PRO A 342 -34.01 -15.01 4.57
N ALA A 343 -33.52 -14.01 5.31
CA ALA A 343 -32.94 -14.20 6.62
C ALA A 343 -33.93 -15.01 7.48
N SER A 344 -33.54 -16.19 7.94
CA SER A 344 -34.35 -17.01 8.81
C SER A 344 -34.67 -16.20 10.07
N THR A 345 -35.94 -15.91 10.26
CA THR A 345 -36.47 -15.30 11.49
C THR A 345 -36.02 -16.19 12.66
N PRO A 346 -35.38 -15.64 13.70
CA PRO A 346 -35.03 -16.45 14.86
C PRO A 346 -36.32 -17.02 15.47
N ALA A 347 -36.37 -18.33 15.62
CA ALA A 347 -37.49 -19.02 16.27
C ALA A 347 -37.72 -18.40 17.66
N PRO A 348 -38.98 -18.16 18.07
CA PRO A 348 -39.28 -17.67 19.40
C PRO A 348 -38.71 -18.63 20.43
N ALA A 349 -38.00 -18.11 21.44
CA ALA A 349 -37.43 -18.87 22.53
C ALA A 349 -38.52 -19.69 23.19
N ALA A 350 -38.34 -21.02 23.24
CA ALA A 350 -39.23 -21.93 23.92
C ALA A 350 -39.35 -21.53 25.40
N ALA A 351 -40.57 -21.29 25.85
CA ALA A 351 -40.88 -20.99 27.24
C ALA A 351 -40.42 -22.17 28.13
N THR A 352 -39.59 -21.89 29.10
CA THR A 352 -39.16 -22.84 30.13
C THR A 352 -40.38 -23.20 31.00
N PRO A 353 -40.72 -24.49 31.23
CA PRO A 353 -41.80 -24.84 32.14
C PRO A 353 -41.40 -24.48 33.58
N GLU A 354 -42.29 -23.80 34.30
CA GLU A 354 -42.17 -23.48 35.72
C GLU A 354 -42.06 -24.77 36.53
N GLY A 355 -40.97 -24.89 37.23
CA GLY A 355 -40.72 -26.00 38.15
C GLY A 355 -41.64 -25.92 39.36
N THR A 356 -42.48 -26.93 39.55
CA THR A 356 -43.26 -27.18 40.78
C THR A 356 -42.34 -27.43 41.95
N GLY A 357 -42.40 -26.54 42.95
CA GLY A 357 -41.69 -26.68 44.23
C GLY A 357 -42.12 -27.90 45.06
N PRO A 358 -41.25 -28.44 45.92
CA PRO A 358 -41.57 -29.61 46.76
C PRO A 358 -42.49 -29.24 47.92
N ARG A 359 -43.60 -29.94 48.05
CA ARG A 359 -44.49 -29.91 49.22
C ARG A 359 -43.76 -30.51 50.44
N ALA A 360 -43.73 -29.79 51.57
CA ALA A 360 -43.39 -30.24 52.86
C ALA A 360 -44.51 -31.26 53.36
N ARG A 361 -44.13 -32.32 53.96
CA ARG A 361 -45.00 -33.22 54.79
C ARG A 361 -44.66 -33.05 56.25
N PRO A 362 -45.63 -33.38 57.09
CA PRO A 362 -45.75 -32.96 58.48
C PRO A 362 -44.75 -33.63 59.47
#